data_b79b6f582c8eedb83f32f5c2b5ea977a
#
_entry.id   b79b6f582c8eedb83f32f5c2b5ea977a
#
_cell.length_a   1.000
_cell.length_b   1.000
_cell.length_c   1.000
_cell.angle_alpha   90.00
_cell.angle_beta   90.00
_cell.angle_gamma   90.00
#
_symmetry.space_group_name_H-M   'P 1'
#
loop_
_entity.id
_entity.type
_entity.pdbx_description
1 polymer ?
#
loop_
_entity_poly.entity_id
_entity_poly.type
_entity_poly.pdbx_seq_one_letter_code
_entity_poly.pdbx_strand_id
1 'polypeptide(L)'
;DYDVFGSSFYQFWQGNSSKNALAGLQKIENLAKSRGKMYAVMETSWLNSLKDADGTPNVIGEGHANAKVYSDDPQGQVDALTDMYQTLLSNDNGLGAFYWEGAWIPVKAGWTNWKYNKDMSDRYGTGWAAQGAKGYYPDNKMYYNGQPAWGGCSWDNQTLFDSNGYPLQSLKFYKDSVSKGK
;
A
#
# COMPACT_ATOMS: atom_id res chain seq x y z
N ASP A 1 2.92 27.42 -11.56
CA ASP A 1 2.13 26.85 -12.63
C ASP A 1 2.32 25.34 -12.64
N TYR A 2 1.25 24.57 -12.81
CA TYR A 2 1.29 23.10 -12.80
C TYR A 2 0.17 22.57 -13.71
N ASP A 3 0.35 21.37 -14.23
CA ASP A 3 -0.59 20.72 -15.14
C ASP A 3 -1.38 19.60 -14.47
N VAL A 4 -0.77 18.95 -13.49
CA VAL A 4 -1.35 17.84 -12.74
C VAL A 4 -1.39 18.18 -11.25
N PHE A 5 -2.56 18.03 -10.66
CA PHE A 5 -2.73 18.02 -9.21
C PHE A 5 -2.66 16.57 -8.71
N GLY A 6 -1.80 16.30 -7.75
CA GLY A 6 -1.63 14.98 -7.17
C GLY A 6 -1.92 14.95 -5.68
N SER A 7 -2.50 13.87 -5.18
CA SER A 7 -2.64 13.63 -3.75
C SER A 7 -2.56 12.16 -3.41
N SER A 8 -2.12 11.82 -2.20
CA SER A 8 -2.26 10.48 -1.66
C SER A 8 -3.72 10.19 -1.35
N PHE A 9 -4.15 8.96 -1.60
CA PHE A 9 -5.51 8.51 -1.31
C PHE A 9 -5.50 7.10 -0.73
N TYR A 10 -5.78 7.01 0.56
CA TYR A 10 -5.89 5.75 1.27
C TYR A 10 -7.29 5.64 1.87
N GLN A 11 -8.12 4.80 1.31
CA GLN A 11 -9.51 4.59 1.79
C GLN A 11 -9.55 4.19 3.26
N PHE A 12 -8.47 3.61 3.75
CA PHE A 12 -8.29 3.25 5.14
C PHE A 12 -8.26 4.46 6.07
N TRP A 13 -7.56 5.54 5.68
CA TRP A 13 -7.34 6.71 6.52
C TRP A 13 -8.36 7.84 6.31
N GLN A 14 -8.99 7.88 5.15
CA GLN A 14 -9.73 9.03 4.67
C GLN A 14 -11.25 8.88 4.80
N GLY A 15 -11.69 8.37 5.92
CA GLY A 15 -13.08 8.26 6.24
C GLY A 15 -13.39 6.99 7.02
N ASN A 16 -14.57 6.93 7.58
CA ASN A 16 -15.06 5.77 8.32
C ASN A 16 -15.89 4.82 7.43
N SER A 17 -15.91 5.07 6.13
CA SER A 17 -16.50 4.20 5.11
C SER A 17 -15.90 4.47 3.74
N SER A 18 -15.88 3.46 2.86
CA SER A 18 -15.45 3.61 1.46
C SER A 18 -16.22 4.72 0.75
N LYS A 19 -17.52 4.78 0.95
CA LYS A 19 -18.38 5.81 0.36
C LYS A 19 -17.92 7.22 0.70
N ASN A 20 -17.56 7.50 1.95
CA ASN A 20 -17.08 8.80 2.39
C ASN A 20 -15.70 9.12 1.81
N ALA A 21 -14.81 8.14 1.79
CA ALA A 21 -13.49 8.30 1.20
C ALA A 21 -13.57 8.61 -0.30
N LEU A 22 -14.35 7.83 -1.06
CA LEU A 22 -14.55 8.01 -2.49
C LEU A 22 -15.23 9.35 -2.83
N ALA A 23 -16.20 9.78 -2.03
CA ALA A 23 -16.79 11.10 -2.18
C ALA A 23 -15.78 12.24 -1.94
N GLY A 24 -14.83 12.03 -1.03
CA GLY A 24 -13.68 12.93 -0.83
C GLY A 24 -12.77 12.99 -2.04
N LEU A 25 -12.40 11.84 -2.60
CA LEU A 25 -11.61 11.72 -3.83
C LEU A 25 -12.28 12.50 -4.97
N GLN A 26 -13.56 12.26 -5.20
CA GLN A 26 -14.30 12.92 -6.27
C GLN A 26 -14.37 14.46 -6.11
N LYS A 27 -14.46 14.94 -4.87
CA LYS A 27 -14.43 16.39 -4.61
C LYS A 27 -13.10 17.03 -5.00
N ILE A 28 -11.98 16.36 -4.68
CA ILE A 28 -10.63 16.85 -5.00
C ILE A 28 -10.43 16.83 -6.53
N GLU A 29 -10.83 15.77 -7.19
CA GLU A 29 -10.78 15.64 -8.64
C GLU A 29 -11.59 16.73 -9.35
N ASN A 30 -12.83 16.96 -8.89
CA ASN A 30 -13.70 18.04 -9.40
C ASN A 30 -13.07 19.43 -9.19
N LEU A 31 -12.38 19.64 -8.06
CA LEU A 31 -11.66 20.88 -7.81
C LEU A 31 -10.50 21.07 -8.82
N ALA A 32 -9.72 20.03 -9.10
CA ALA A 32 -8.69 20.07 -10.12
C ALA A 32 -9.29 20.40 -11.50
N LYS A 33 -10.37 19.71 -11.87
CA LYS A 33 -11.11 19.95 -13.12
C LYS A 33 -11.60 21.40 -13.26
N SER A 34 -12.16 21.96 -12.18
CA SER A 34 -12.63 23.35 -12.18
C SER A 34 -11.51 24.39 -12.39
N ARG A 35 -10.26 23.97 -12.23
CA ARG A 35 -9.06 24.78 -12.48
C ARG A 35 -8.36 24.42 -13.78
N GLY A 36 -9.01 23.61 -14.63
CA GLY A 36 -8.44 23.12 -15.90
C GLY A 36 -7.21 22.22 -15.71
N LYS A 37 -7.16 21.47 -14.60
CA LYS A 37 -6.01 20.62 -14.26
C LYS A 37 -6.38 19.14 -14.29
N MET A 38 -5.41 18.32 -14.69
CA MET A 38 -5.51 16.87 -14.53
C MET A 38 -5.34 16.47 -13.07
N TYR A 39 -5.80 15.27 -12.73
CA TYR A 39 -5.67 14.74 -11.37
C TYR A 39 -5.09 13.34 -11.39
N ALA A 40 -4.21 13.04 -10.42
CA ALA A 40 -3.65 11.72 -10.22
C ALA A 40 -3.60 11.36 -8.72
N VAL A 41 -3.88 10.12 -8.40
CA VAL A 41 -3.59 9.56 -7.07
C VAL A 41 -2.13 9.15 -7.03
N MET A 42 -1.33 9.84 -6.22
CA MET A 42 0.12 9.63 -6.16
C MET A 42 0.51 8.48 -5.25
N GLU A 43 -0.36 8.09 -4.34
CA GLU A 43 -0.15 6.96 -3.44
C GLU A 43 -1.50 6.34 -3.07
N THR A 44 -1.58 5.02 -3.12
CA THR A 44 -2.71 4.25 -2.61
C THR A 44 -2.27 2.84 -2.25
N SER A 45 -2.97 2.20 -1.34
CA SER A 45 -2.83 0.76 -1.07
C SER A 45 -4.07 0.22 -0.35
N TRP A 46 -4.15 -1.10 -0.25
CA TRP A 46 -5.08 -1.81 0.62
C TRP A 46 -4.42 -3.07 1.17
N LEU A 47 -4.98 -3.60 2.25
CA LEU A 47 -4.46 -4.78 2.95
C LEU A 47 -4.64 -6.06 2.13
N ASN A 48 -3.64 -6.93 2.16
CA ASN A 48 -3.79 -8.31 1.77
C ASN A 48 -4.03 -9.23 2.98
N SER A 49 -3.78 -8.74 4.19
CA SER A 49 -3.96 -9.45 5.45
C SER A 49 -3.89 -8.46 6.62
N LEU A 50 -4.49 -8.79 7.76
CA LEU A 50 -4.25 -8.10 9.03
C LEU A 50 -3.09 -8.70 9.83
N LYS A 51 -2.59 -9.87 9.40
CA LYS A 51 -1.53 -10.59 10.13
C LYS A 51 -0.19 -9.92 9.92
N ASP A 52 0.58 -9.87 10.98
CA ASP A 52 2.00 -9.55 10.93
C ASP A 52 2.78 -10.78 10.44
N ALA A 53 3.41 -10.67 9.29
CA ALA A 53 4.13 -11.78 8.66
C ALA A 53 5.63 -11.77 8.97
N ASP A 54 6.17 -10.66 9.45
CA ASP A 54 7.61 -10.53 9.64
C ASP A 54 8.06 -10.22 11.07
N GLY A 55 7.12 -9.98 11.99
CA GLY A 55 7.41 -9.66 13.38
C GLY A 55 7.61 -8.17 13.65
N THR A 56 7.41 -7.32 12.67
CA THR A 56 7.37 -5.86 12.82
C THR A 56 5.92 -5.41 12.78
N PRO A 57 5.40 -4.79 13.85
CA PRO A 57 3.99 -4.44 13.91
C PRO A 57 3.54 -3.64 12.70
N ASN A 58 2.48 -4.08 12.07
CA ASN A 58 1.90 -3.42 10.91
C ASN A 58 1.27 -2.06 11.30
N VAL A 59 1.44 -1.06 10.45
CA VAL A 59 0.75 0.25 10.60
C VAL A 59 -0.77 0.05 10.61
N ILE A 60 -1.25 -0.89 9.81
CA ILE A 60 -2.64 -1.32 9.78
C ILE A 60 -2.68 -2.80 10.14
N GLY A 61 -3.09 -3.12 11.37
CA GLY A 61 -3.15 -4.47 11.88
C GLY A 61 -4.49 -4.77 12.55
N GLU A 62 -4.54 -5.86 13.27
CA GLU A 62 -5.70 -6.26 14.06
C GLU A 62 -6.15 -5.13 15.00
N GLY A 63 -7.44 -4.88 15.07
CA GLY A 63 -8.02 -3.83 15.91
C GLY A 63 -8.26 -2.48 15.23
N HIS A 64 -7.81 -2.26 14.01
CA HIS A 64 -8.14 -1.05 13.26
C HIS A 64 -9.56 -1.11 12.72
N ALA A 65 -10.41 -0.19 13.15
CA ALA A 65 -11.84 -0.20 12.82
C ALA A 65 -12.11 -0.09 11.31
N ASN A 66 -11.29 0.69 10.61
CA ASN A 66 -11.45 0.96 9.19
C ASN A 66 -10.96 -0.19 8.29
N ALA A 67 -10.22 -1.16 8.82
CA ALA A 67 -9.80 -2.34 8.07
C ALA A 67 -10.97 -3.22 7.58
N LYS A 68 -12.20 -2.91 8.01
CA LYS A 68 -13.40 -3.64 7.61
C LYS A 68 -14.16 -3.03 6.44
N VAL A 69 -13.64 -2.00 5.81
CA VAL A 69 -14.31 -1.34 4.67
C VAL A 69 -14.39 -2.29 3.46
N TYR A 70 -13.28 -2.97 3.17
CA TYR A 70 -13.20 -4.11 2.26
C TYR A 70 -12.65 -5.30 3.05
N SER A 71 -12.63 -6.49 2.45
CA SER A 71 -11.99 -7.64 3.08
C SER A 71 -10.48 -7.42 3.24
N ASP A 72 -9.91 -8.06 4.26
CA ASP A 72 -8.49 -8.05 4.59
C ASP A 72 -7.76 -9.21 3.88
N ASP A 73 -7.93 -9.27 2.57
CA ASP A 73 -7.38 -10.30 1.70
C ASP A 73 -7.07 -9.71 0.30
N PRO A 74 -6.46 -10.50 -0.61
CA PRO A 74 -6.20 -10.03 -1.97
C PRO A 74 -7.43 -9.60 -2.77
N GLN A 75 -8.63 -10.13 -2.44
CA GLN A 75 -9.87 -9.67 -3.08
C GLN A 75 -10.22 -8.25 -2.61
N GLY A 76 -10.05 -7.97 -1.32
CA GLY A 76 -10.23 -6.61 -0.79
C GLY A 76 -9.32 -5.58 -1.45
N GLN A 77 -8.08 -5.96 -1.81
CA GLN A 77 -7.20 -5.10 -2.61
C GLN A 77 -7.81 -4.80 -4.00
N VAL A 78 -8.37 -5.82 -4.66
CA VAL A 78 -9.03 -5.66 -5.96
C VAL A 78 -10.26 -4.76 -5.84
N ASP A 79 -11.08 -4.97 -4.82
CA ASP A 79 -12.32 -4.21 -4.62
C ASP A 79 -12.01 -2.74 -4.32
N ALA A 80 -11.03 -2.47 -3.43
CA ALA A 80 -10.59 -1.12 -3.10
C ALA A 80 -10.04 -0.37 -4.32
N LEU A 81 -9.21 -1.03 -5.12
CA LEU A 81 -8.68 -0.46 -6.36
C LEU A 81 -9.79 -0.24 -7.39
N THR A 82 -10.72 -1.18 -7.53
CA THR A 82 -11.83 -1.07 -8.49
C THR A 82 -12.68 0.17 -8.19
N ASP A 83 -13.12 0.34 -6.95
CA ASP A 83 -13.95 1.47 -6.55
C ASP A 83 -13.20 2.79 -6.70
N MET A 84 -11.91 2.82 -6.35
CA MET A 84 -11.10 4.02 -6.53
C MET A 84 -10.95 4.38 -8.01
N TYR A 85 -10.59 3.43 -8.87
CA TYR A 85 -10.42 3.70 -10.30
C TYR A 85 -11.74 4.05 -10.99
N GLN A 86 -12.85 3.42 -10.62
CA GLN A 86 -14.18 3.80 -11.13
C GLN A 86 -14.52 5.25 -10.77
N THR A 87 -14.18 5.66 -9.54
CA THR A 87 -14.39 7.04 -9.10
C THR A 87 -13.48 7.99 -9.87
N LEU A 88 -12.18 7.70 -9.90
CA LEU A 88 -11.16 8.54 -10.54
C LEU A 88 -11.38 8.71 -12.05
N LEU A 89 -11.84 7.66 -12.73
CA LEU A 89 -12.06 7.68 -14.18
C LEU A 89 -13.50 8.06 -14.56
N SER A 90 -14.34 8.44 -13.59
CA SER A 90 -15.68 8.97 -13.87
C SER A 90 -15.66 10.35 -14.49
N ASN A 91 -14.55 11.08 -14.34
CA ASN A 91 -14.27 12.35 -15.01
C ASN A 91 -13.18 12.17 -16.07
N ASP A 92 -13.13 13.11 -17.00
CA ASP A 92 -12.16 13.13 -18.10
C ASP A 92 -10.78 13.67 -17.71
N ASN A 93 -10.60 14.15 -16.48
CA ASN A 93 -9.34 14.68 -15.97
C ASN A 93 -8.59 13.72 -15.02
N GLY A 94 -9.12 12.54 -14.74
CA GLY A 94 -8.45 11.51 -13.95
C GLY A 94 -7.40 10.76 -14.77
N LEU A 95 -6.15 10.73 -14.30
CA LEU A 95 -5.04 10.09 -15.00
C LEU A 95 -4.78 8.64 -14.54
N GLY A 96 -5.06 8.33 -13.27
CA GLY A 96 -4.76 7.03 -12.68
C GLY A 96 -4.14 7.15 -11.29
N ALA A 97 -3.57 6.04 -10.82
CA ALA A 97 -3.00 5.96 -9.49
C ALA A 97 -1.68 5.17 -9.46
N PHE A 98 -0.82 5.51 -8.51
CA PHE A 98 0.38 4.76 -8.16
C PHE A 98 0.13 3.94 -6.89
N TYR A 99 0.38 2.64 -6.97
CA TYR A 99 0.31 1.77 -5.81
C TYR A 99 1.57 1.96 -4.95
N TRP A 100 1.36 2.27 -3.65
CA TRP A 100 2.46 2.52 -2.73
C TRP A 100 3.11 1.23 -2.30
N GLU A 101 4.43 1.13 -2.51
CA GLU A 101 5.28 0.04 -2.00
C GLU A 101 4.74 -1.37 -2.26
N GLY A 102 4.14 -1.58 -3.43
CA GLY A 102 3.51 -2.84 -3.80
C GLY A 102 4.42 -4.07 -3.81
N ALA A 103 5.73 -3.87 -3.77
CA ALA A 103 6.75 -4.91 -3.74
C ALA A 103 7.53 -5.00 -2.40
N TRP A 104 7.06 -4.37 -1.34
CA TRP A 104 7.67 -4.47 -0.02
C TRP A 104 7.30 -5.79 0.66
N ILE A 105 7.94 -6.85 0.20
CA ILE A 105 7.71 -8.21 0.64
C ILE A 105 8.10 -8.36 2.11
N PRO A 106 7.31 -9.07 2.93
CA PRO A 106 7.65 -9.37 4.31
C PRO A 106 9.02 -10.02 4.41
N VAL A 107 9.84 -9.54 5.31
CA VAL A 107 11.12 -10.13 5.66
C VAL A 107 11.10 -10.47 7.14
N LYS A 108 11.57 -11.65 7.49
CA LYS A 108 11.59 -12.07 8.89
C LYS A 108 12.38 -11.06 9.72
N ALA A 109 11.70 -10.31 10.57
CA ALA A 109 12.34 -9.43 11.52
C ALA A 109 13.15 -10.26 12.54
N GLY A 110 14.22 -9.67 13.03
CA GLY A 110 15.05 -10.26 14.06
C GLY A 110 16.53 -10.11 13.78
N TRP A 111 17.30 -10.01 14.88
CA TRP A 111 18.74 -9.80 14.78
C TRP A 111 19.46 -10.88 13.97
N THR A 112 19.03 -12.13 14.13
CA THR A 112 19.62 -13.28 13.40
C THR A 112 19.37 -13.24 11.90
N ASN A 113 18.32 -12.56 11.47
CA ASN A 113 17.96 -12.45 10.04
C ASN A 113 18.50 -11.16 9.41
N TRP A 114 19.04 -10.25 10.19
CA TRP A 114 19.46 -8.94 9.69
C TRP A 114 20.44 -9.03 8.52
N LYS A 115 21.48 -9.86 8.65
CA LYS A 115 22.48 -10.01 7.59
C LYS A 115 21.85 -10.57 6.31
N TYR A 116 21.01 -11.57 6.45
CA TYR A 116 20.30 -12.15 5.31
C TYR A 116 19.39 -11.11 4.64
N ASN A 117 18.60 -10.41 5.41
CA ASN A 117 17.69 -9.39 4.89
C ASN A 117 18.47 -8.24 4.20
N LYS A 118 19.60 -7.81 4.78
CA LYS A 118 20.48 -6.83 4.17
C LYS A 118 21.06 -7.32 2.85
N ASP A 119 21.59 -8.54 2.82
CA ASP A 119 22.16 -9.13 1.62
C ASP A 119 21.11 -9.27 0.50
N MET A 120 19.86 -9.60 0.85
CA MET A 120 18.75 -9.66 -0.11
C MET A 120 18.37 -8.28 -0.62
N SER A 121 18.31 -7.27 0.26
CA SER A 121 18.05 -5.88 -0.12
C SER A 121 19.12 -5.34 -1.07
N ASP A 122 20.39 -5.60 -0.76
CA ASP A 122 21.53 -5.16 -1.58
C ASP A 122 21.55 -5.85 -2.96
N ARG A 123 21.10 -7.11 -3.03
CA ARG A 123 21.09 -7.91 -4.27
C ARG A 123 19.91 -7.65 -5.17
N TYR A 124 18.72 -7.51 -4.61
CA TYR A 124 17.46 -7.48 -5.35
C TYR A 124 16.75 -6.11 -5.31
N GLY A 125 17.26 -5.15 -4.55
CA GLY A 125 16.73 -3.81 -4.47
C GLY A 125 15.54 -3.66 -3.52
N THR A 126 14.62 -2.78 -3.88
CA THR A 126 13.40 -2.53 -3.11
C THR A 126 12.52 -3.78 -3.02
N GLY A 127 11.78 -3.94 -2.00
CA GLY A 127 11.00 -5.15 -1.71
C GLY A 127 11.48 -5.87 -0.46
N TRP A 128 12.66 -5.49 0.05
CA TRP A 128 13.24 -5.99 1.27
C TRP A 128 13.38 -4.84 2.25
N ALA A 129 12.43 -4.70 3.14
CA ALA A 129 12.27 -3.53 3.99
C ALA A 129 13.34 -3.36 5.08
N ALA A 130 14.19 -4.35 5.30
CA ALA A 130 15.22 -4.32 6.33
C ALA A 130 16.10 -3.07 6.28
N GLN A 131 16.40 -2.55 5.11
CA GLN A 131 17.20 -1.35 4.94
C GLN A 131 16.43 -0.08 5.32
N GLY A 132 15.15 0.00 4.96
CA GLY A 132 14.28 1.11 5.35
C GLY A 132 14.04 1.15 6.86
N ALA A 133 13.83 0.00 7.49
CA ALA A 133 13.67 -0.10 8.94
C ALA A 133 14.88 0.40 9.72
N LYS A 134 16.08 0.25 9.18
CA LYS A 134 17.32 0.80 9.77
C LYS A 134 17.26 2.31 9.98
N GLY A 135 16.63 3.05 9.08
CA GLY A 135 16.48 4.49 9.19
C GLY A 135 15.53 4.94 10.30
N TYR A 136 14.55 4.13 10.65
CA TYR A 136 13.57 4.43 11.69
C TYR A 136 14.08 4.12 13.10
N TYR A 137 15.06 3.24 13.24
CA TYR A 137 15.60 2.78 14.52
C TYR A 137 17.11 2.97 14.53
N PRO A 138 17.60 4.19 14.79
CA PRO A 138 19.02 4.54 14.68
C PRO A 138 19.92 3.70 15.60
N ASP A 139 19.39 3.24 16.73
CA ASP A 139 20.13 2.37 17.66
C ASP A 139 20.14 0.90 17.23
N ASN A 140 19.54 0.60 16.10
CA ASN A 140 19.49 -0.73 15.52
C ASN A 140 18.87 -1.79 16.45
N LYS A 141 17.99 -1.37 17.35
CA LYS A 141 17.35 -2.24 18.33
C LYS A 141 15.85 -2.06 18.30
N MET A 142 15.19 -3.05 17.73
CA MET A 142 13.77 -3.26 17.89
C MET A 142 13.53 -4.45 18.82
N TYR A 143 12.44 -4.42 19.56
CA TYR A 143 11.99 -5.56 20.36
C TYR A 143 10.59 -5.95 19.92
N TYR A 144 10.43 -7.22 19.60
CA TYR A 144 9.13 -7.83 19.36
C TYR A 144 8.96 -9.00 20.34
N ASN A 145 7.89 -9.00 21.11
CA ASN A 145 7.65 -9.98 22.16
C ASN A 145 8.84 -10.15 23.14
N GLY A 146 9.52 -9.04 23.49
CA GLY A 146 10.65 -9.04 24.40
C GLY A 146 11.96 -9.57 23.81
N GLN A 147 11.99 -9.93 22.52
CA GLN A 147 13.20 -10.37 21.83
C GLN A 147 13.72 -9.25 20.90
N PRO A 148 15.05 -9.12 20.79
CA PRO A 148 15.62 -8.20 19.81
C PRO A 148 15.12 -8.54 18.40
N ALA A 149 14.47 -7.58 17.77
CA ALA A 149 14.04 -7.65 16.39
C ALA A 149 14.79 -6.63 15.55
N TRP A 150 15.00 -6.93 14.29
CA TRP A 150 15.73 -6.06 13.40
C TRP A 150 15.26 -6.21 11.97
N GLY A 151 15.02 -5.10 11.33
CA GLY A 151 14.42 -5.11 10.01
C GLY A 151 12.92 -5.35 10.08
N GLY A 152 12.37 -5.81 9.02
CA GLY A 152 10.92 -5.96 8.86
C GLY A 152 10.27 -4.70 8.28
N CYS A 153 9.01 -4.81 7.95
CA CYS A 153 8.25 -3.76 7.28
C CYS A 153 6.85 -3.62 7.86
N SER A 154 6.55 -2.47 8.41
CA SER A 154 5.20 -2.18 8.91
C SER A 154 4.14 -2.02 7.80
N TRP A 155 4.53 -2.16 6.53
CA TRP A 155 3.67 -2.08 5.34
C TRP A 155 3.61 -3.38 4.54
N ASP A 156 4.22 -4.45 5.02
CA ASP A 156 4.33 -5.72 4.33
C ASP A 156 2.97 -6.35 4.00
N ASN A 157 1.97 -6.09 4.82
CA ASN A 157 0.62 -6.57 4.63
C ASN A 157 -0.21 -5.76 3.61
N GLN A 158 0.39 -4.78 2.95
CA GLN A 158 -0.23 -3.99 1.89
C GLN A 158 0.39 -4.24 0.52
N THR A 159 1.34 -5.17 0.42
CA THR A 159 2.01 -5.50 -0.83
C THR A 159 1.13 -6.32 -1.77
N LEU A 160 1.56 -6.44 -3.03
CA LEU A 160 0.91 -7.27 -4.06
C LEU A 160 1.58 -8.65 -4.20
N PHE A 161 2.37 -9.03 -3.19
CA PHE A 161 3.09 -10.30 -3.10
C PHE A 161 2.87 -10.93 -1.72
N ASP A 162 2.98 -12.25 -1.65
CA ASP A 162 2.97 -12.95 -0.37
C ASP A 162 4.33 -12.89 0.34
N SER A 163 4.39 -13.45 1.55
CA SER A 163 5.62 -13.49 2.36
C SER A 163 6.76 -14.33 1.77
N ASN A 164 6.51 -15.05 0.70
CA ASN A 164 7.52 -15.82 -0.04
C ASN A 164 7.96 -15.14 -1.34
N GLY A 165 7.38 -13.96 -1.63
CA GLY A 165 7.65 -13.20 -2.83
C GLY A 165 6.85 -13.66 -4.06
N TYR A 166 5.84 -14.51 -3.90
CA TYR A 166 4.96 -14.88 -5.00
C TYR A 166 3.86 -13.83 -5.20
N PRO A 167 3.53 -13.50 -6.45
CA PRO A 167 2.50 -12.51 -6.74
C PRO A 167 1.13 -12.96 -6.23
N LEU A 168 0.44 -12.08 -5.52
CA LEU A 168 -0.93 -12.27 -5.12
C LEU A 168 -1.89 -12.13 -6.32
N GLN A 169 -3.08 -12.67 -6.19
CA GLN A 169 -4.12 -12.56 -7.21
C GLN A 169 -4.42 -11.07 -7.54
N SER A 170 -4.35 -10.20 -6.56
CA SER A 170 -4.58 -8.77 -6.70
C SER A 170 -3.63 -8.08 -7.69
N LEU A 171 -2.42 -8.60 -7.90
CA LEU A 171 -1.50 -8.05 -8.91
C LEU A 171 -2.07 -8.12 -10.34
N LYS A 172 -2.97 -9.08 -10.61
CA LYS A 172 -3.64 -9.22 -11.91
C LYS A 172 -4.60 -8.08 -12.23
N PHE A 173 -5.00 -7.31 -11.21
CA PHE A 173 -5.90 -6.16 -11.38
C PHE A 173 -5.45 -5.25 -12.51
N TYR A 174 -4.18 -4.90 -12.57
CA TYR A 174 -3.65 -4.00 -13.60
C TYR A 174 -3.75 -4.58 -15.00
N LYS A 175 -3.47 -5.86 -15.17
CA LYS A 175 -3.61 -6.55 -16.45
C LYS A 175 -5.08 -6.66 -16.88
N ASP A 176 -5.93 -7.05 -15.95
CA ASP A 176 -7.35 -7.31 -16.21
C ASP A 176 -8.12 -6.01 -16.45
N SER A 177 -7.71 -4.91 -15.83
CA SER A 177 -8.31 -3.59 -16.03
C SER A 177 -8.00 -3.01 -17.42
N VAL A 178 -6.78 -3.20 -17.90
CA VAL A 178 -6.39 -2.76 -19.25
C VAL A 178 -7.12 -3.56 -20.34
N SER A 179 -7.37 -4.86 -20.11
CA SER A 179 -8.05 -5.72 -21.10
C SER A 179 -9.56 -5.45 -21.23
N LYS A 180 -10.18 -4.83 -20.21
CA LYS A 180 -11.62 -4.48 -20.20
C LYS A 180 -11.89 -3.09 -20.77
N GLY A 181 -10.87 -2.30 -20.99
CA GLY A 181 -10.97 -0.94 -21.53
C GLY A 181 -10.76 -0.82 -23.05
N LYS A 182 -10.75 -1.94 -23.77
CA LYS A 182 -10.65 -1.97 -25.25
C LYS A 182 -12.00 -2.32 -25.87
#